data_d3c038d22a2afc858c321788c0c31cda
#
_entry.id   d3c038d22a2afc858c321788c0c31cda
#
_cell.length_a   1.000
_cell.length_b   1.000
_cell.length_c   1.000
_cell.angle_alpha   90.00
_cell.angle_beta   90.00
_cell.angle_gamma   90.00
#
_symmetry.space_group_name_H-M   'P 1'
#
loop_
_entity.id
_entity.type
_entity.pdbx_description
1 polymer ?
#
loop_
_entity_poly.entity_id
_entity_poly.type
_entity_poly.pdbx_seq_one_letter_code
_entity_poly.pdbx_strand_id
1 'polypeptide(L)'
;MSQLNYLEKLLDGVEVEWTTLGNEHAVEIANSGRKPVKAALRLAGETPYYGANNIQDYVDGYTHDGEFVLIAEDGSASLENYSIQYATGRFWANNHVHVVRGKEVINTRYLYHYLCIVNFVPFLSGGGRAKLTKGKLVDIPLPIPCPDNPEKSLAIQAEIVRILDAFTAMTAELTAELNMRKKQYNYYRDQLLSFDLSADQAGEGDVEWKRLEEIGHIVTGRTPKSSDKSAWGDDVDFVTPSDIKNGMRNITCPSRRLSAEGAASMPKVRIPSGSLLVTCIGADMGKTVINANDCIPNQQINAITLTDDNVQVGYLFHVLTAMREALRRQGELGGGTMPLINKSDFSKIVVPVPSYEEQNRIATILDKFDA
;
A
#
# COMPACT_ATOMS: atom_id res chain seq x y z
N MET A 1 -28.05 9.20 12.91
CA MET A 1 -28.64 7.85 12.66
C MET A 1 -27.58 7.05 11.96
N SER A 2 -27.14 5.92 12.53
CA SER A 2 -26.04 5.11 11.97
C SER A 2 -26.45 4.52 10.60
N GLN A 3 -25.48 4.44 9.67
CA GLN A 3 -25.70 3.83 8.34
C GLN A 3 -26.16 2.36 8.43
N LEU A 4 -25.77 1.62 9.47
CA LEU A 4 -26.27 0.29 9.78
C LEU A 4 -27.80 0.23 9.91
N ASN A 5 -28.41 1.24 10.55
CA ASN A 5 -29.86 1.30 10.72
C ASN A 5 -30.62 1.52 9.40
N TYR A 6 -29.98 2.04 8.36
CA TYR A 6 -30.61 2.23 7.05
C TYR A 6 -30.63 0.92 6.23
N LEU A 7 -29.51 0.19 6.19
CA LEU A 7 -29.41 -1.12 5.52
C LEU A 7 -30.30 -2.17 6.20
N GLU A 8 -30.38 -2.17 7.53
CA GLU A 8 -31.31 -3.02 8.28
C GLU A 8 -32.75 -2.72 7.90
N LYS A 9 -33.13 -1.45 7.76
CA LYS A 9 -34.49 -1.07 7.31
C LYS A 9 -34.77 -1.41 5.86
N LEU A 10 -33.77 -1.30 4.98
CA LEU A 10 -33.91 -1.65 3.56
C LEU A 10 -34.15 -3.14 3.37
N LEU A 11 -33.48 -3.97 4.21
CA LEU A 11 -33.53 -5.43 4.15
C LEU A 11 -34.49 -6.05 5.18
N ASP A 12 -35.16 -5.25 6.01
CA ASP A 12 -36.07 -5.73 7.06
C ASP A 12 -37.25 -6.49 6.46
N GLY A 13 -37.37 -7.77 6.83
CA GLY A 13 -38.39 -8.66 6.33
C GLY A 13 -38.27 -9.04 4.84
N VAL A 14 -37.11 -8.81 4.23
CA VAL A 14 -36.83 -9.20 2.83
C VAL A 14 -36.37 -10.64 2.77
N GLU A 15 -37.18 -11.50 2.12
CA GLU A 15 -36.71 -12.84 1.72
C GLU A 15 -35.66 -12.72 0.62
N VAL A 16 -34.64 -13.59 0.69
CA VAL A 16 -33.58 -13.70 -0.32
C VAL A 16 -33.59 -15.13 -0.87
N GLU A 17 -33.86 -15.24 -2.16
CA GLU A 17 -33.69 -16.51 -2.88
C GLU A 17 -32.28 -16.62 -3.42
N TRP A 18 -31.69 -17.81 -3.28
CA TRP A 18 -30.40 -18.12 -3.88
C TRP A 18 -30.59 -18.88 -5.19
N THR A 19 -30.18 -18.25 -6.27
CA THR A 19 -30.05 -18.88 -7.59
C THR A 19 -28.59 -19.06 -7.96
N THR A 20 -28.27 -19.27 -9.22
CA THR A 20 -26.88 -19.36 -9.71
C THR A 20 -26.71 -18.53 -10.98
N LEU A 21 -25.44 -18.26 -11.37
CA LEU A 21 -25.13 -17.60 -12.64
C LEU A 21 -25.59 -18.41 -13.87
N GLY A 22 -25.89 -19.68 -13.70
CA GLY A 22 -26.46 -20.55 -14.74
C GLY A 22 -27.96 -20.36 -14.95
N ASN A 23 -28.64 -19.58 -14.12
CA ASN A 23 -30.07 -19.28 -14.31
C ASN A 23 -30.24 -18.31 -15.52
N GLU A 24 -30.67 -18.85 -16.64
CA GLU A 24 -30.84 -18.09 -17.89
C GLU A 24 -31.93 -17.01 -17.84
N HIS A 25 -32.82 -17.01 -16.85
CA HIS A 25 -33.78 -15.94 -16.61
C HIS A 25 -33.14 -14.75 -15.89
N ALA A 26 -32.14 -15.00 -15.04
CA ALA A 26 -31.48 -13.98 -14.22
C ALA A 26 -30.22 -13.42 -14.90
N VAL A 27 -29.44 -14.23 -15.60
CA VAL A 27 -28.11 -13.86 -16.11
C VAL A 27 -27.96 -14.30 -17.57
N GLU A 28 -27.37 -13.45 -18.38
CA GLU A 28 -26.86 -13.77 -19.70
C GLU A 28 -25.36 -14.02 -19.66
N ILE A 29 -24.89 -15.13 -20.25
CA ILE A 29 -23.47 -15.44 -20.47
C ILE A 29 -23.15 -15.26 -21.93
N ALA A 30 -22.55 -14.11 -22.28
CA ALA A 30 -22.28 -13.67 -23.64
C ALA A 30 -20.90 -14.12 -24.18
N ASN A 31 -20.39 -15.25 -23.73
CA ASN A 31 -19.05 -15.76 -24.07
C ASN A 31 -18.87 -16.06 -25.57
N SER A 32 -19.92 -16.30 -26.32
CA SER A 32 -19.85 -16.60 -27.77
C SER A 32 -19.31 -15.45 -28.61
N GLY A 33 -19.45 -14.21 -28.12
CA GLY A 33 -18.92 -13.02 -28.80
C GLY A 33 -17.42 -12.80 -28.62
N ARG A 34 -16.77 -13.48 -27.69
CA ARG A 34 -15.32 -13.30 -27.38
C ARG A 34 -14.44 -13.67 -28.56
N LYS A 35 -13.40 -12.84 -28.80
CA LYS A 35 -12.49 -13.06 -29.92
C LYS A 35 -11.05 -12.75 -29.52
N PRO A 36 -10.18 -13.77 -29.36
CA PRO A 36 -8.77 -13.53 -29.06
C PRO A 36 -8.05 -13.01 -30.32
N VAL A 37 -7.24 -11.96 -30.13
CA VAL A 37 -6.38 -11.41 -31.21
C VAL A 37 -4.97 -11.27 -30.64
N LYS A 38 -3.99 -11.85 -31.37
CA LYS A 38 -2.55 -11.70 -31.04
C LYS A 38 -2.16 -10.21 -31.09
N ALA A 39 -1.34 -9.75 -30.17
CA ALA A 39 -0.95 -8.34 -30.07
C ALA A 39 -0.44 -7.75 -31.41
N ALA A 40 0.38 -8.50 -32.14
CA ALA A 40 0.92 -8.09 -33.44
C ALA A 40 -0.13 -7.96 -34.58
N LEU A 41 -1.36 -8.46 -34.37
CA LEU A 41 -2.46 -8.43 -35.34
C LEU A 41 -3.59 -7.49 -34.92
N ARG A 42 -3.45 -6.79 -33.80
CA ARG A 42 -4.45 -5.80 -33.34
C ARG A 42 -4.30 -4.54 -34.16
N LEU A 43 -5.40 -4.05 -34.68
CA LEU A 43 -5.47 -2.74 -35.32
C LEU A 43 -5.71 -1.72 -34.23
N ALA A 44 -4.90 -0.67 -34.15
CA ALA A 44 -5.04 0.40 -33.19
C ALA A 44 -6.37 1.13 -33.38
N GLY A 45 -7.04 1.49 -32.27
CA GLY A 45 -8.33 2.17 -32.24
C GLY A 45 -8.63 2.73 -30.85
N GLU A 46 -9.91 3.01 -30.59
CA GLU A 46 -10.35 3.60 -29.31
C GLU A 46 -11.13 2.62 -28.43
N THR A 47 -11.43 1.42 -28.92
CA THR A 47 -12.18 0.41 -28.18
C THR A 47 -11.29 -0.35 -27.20
N PRO A 48 -11.61 -0.38 -25.91
CA PRO A 48 -10.80 -1.10 -24.93
C PRO A 48 -10.84 -2.61 -25.17
N TYR A 49 -9.65 -3.22 -25.22
CA TYR A 49 -9.44 -4.66 -25.37
C TYR A 49 -9.16 -5.28 -24.00
N TYR A 50 -10.12 -6.03 -23.49
CA TYR A 50 -10.05 -6.61 -22.14
C TYR A 50 -9.38 -7.97 -22.13
N GLY A 51 -8.42 -8.12 -21.20
CA GLY A 51 -7.84 -9.38 -20.76
C GLY A 51 -8.32 -9.78 -19.37
N ALA A 52 -7.69 -10.79 -18.78
CA ALA A 52 -8.09 -11.36 -17.48
C ALA A 52 -8.13 -10.32 -16.34
N ASN A 53 -7.21 -9.34 -16.32
CA ASN A 53 -7.04 -8.45 -15.18
C ASN A 53 -7.37 -6.98 -15.45
N ASN A 54 -7.26 -6.55 -16.72
CA ASN A 54 -7.45 -5.15 -17.09
C ASN A 54 -7.58 -4.97 -18.62
N ILE A 55 -7.70 -3.72 -19.04
CA ILE A 55 -7.53 -3.30 -20.45
C ILE A 55 -6.06 -3.53 -20.81
N GLN A 56 -5.84 -4.34 -21.84
CA GLN A 56 -4.52 -4.69 -22.36
C GLN A 56 -4.11 -3.83 -23.54
N ASP A 57 -5.08 -3.26 -24.25
CA ASP A 57 -4.85 -2.52 -25.49
C ASP A 57 -6.10 -1.69 -25.85
N TYR A 58 -5.97 -0.85 -26.88
CA TYR A 58 -7.08 -0.16 -27.52
C TYR A 58 -7.10 -0.52 -29.02
N VAL A 59 -8.23 -1.03 -29.50
CA VAL A 59 -8.34 -1.64 -30.85
C VAL A 59 -9.46 -1.03 -31.67
N ASP A 60 -9.40 -1.22 -32.98
CA ASP A 60 -10.50 -0.93 -33.88
C ASP A 60 -11.55 -2.06 -33.87
N GLY A 61 -12.82 -1.70 -33.98
CA GLY A 61 -13.95 -2.62 -33.85
C GLY A 61 -14.25 -3.02 -32.41
N TYR A 62 -15.26 -3.86 -32.21
CA TYR A 62 -15.69 -4.33 -30.91
C TYR A 62 -16.32 -5.72 -30.97
N THR A 63 -16.42 -6.40 -29.85
CA THR A 63 -17.09 -7.71 -29.75
C THR A 63 -18.42 -7.60 -28.99
N HIS A 64 -18.56 -6.64 -28.09
CA HIS A 64 -19.73 -6.44 -27.26
C HIS A 64 -20.05 -4.94 -27.18
N ASP A 65 -21.34 -4.62 -26.97
CA ASP A 65 -21.84 -3.25 -26.73
C ASP A 65 -22.92 -3.31 -25.66
N GLY A 66 -22.76 -2.49 -24.60
CA GLY A 66 -23.67 -2.44 -23.46
C GLY A 66 -22.96 -2.56 -22.11
N GLU A 67 -23.69 -2.92 -21.07
CA GLU A 67 -23.17 -3.09 -19.72
C GLU A 67 -22.95 -4.57 -19.42
N PHE A 68 -21.73 -4.93 -19.02
CA PHE A 68 -21.34 -6.31 -18.73
C PHE A 68 -20.36 -6.37 -17.55
N VAL A 69 -20.34 -7.53 -16.88
CA VAL A 69 -19.31 -7.90 -15.93
C VAL A 69 -18.36 -8.89 -16.59
N LEU A 70 -17.07 -8.59 -16.53
CA LEU A 70 -16.02 -9.44 -17.04
C LEU A 70 -15.36 -10.15 -15.86
N ILE A 71 -15.33 -11.48 -15.90
CA ILE A 71 -14.77 -12.34 -14.85
C ILE A 71 -13.60 -13.09 -15.44
N ALA A 72 -12.42 -13.06 -14.80
CA ALA A 72 -11.29 -13.81 -15.32
C ALA A 72 -11.63 -15.31 -15.51
N GLU A 73 -11.39 -15.85 -16.71
CA GLU A 73 -11.48 -17.30 -16.95
C GLU A 73 -10.20 -17.98 -16.50
N ASP A 74 -9.04 -17.37 -16.79
CA ASP A 74 -7.72 -17.82 -16.33
C ASP A 74 -6.79 -16.62 -16.13
N GLY A 75 -5.72 -16.80 -15.35
CA GLY A 75 -4.70 -15.78 -15.17
C GLY A 75 -5.11 -14.59 -14.32
N SER A 76 -6.08 -14.74 -13.39
CA SER A 76 -6.32 -13.74 -12.35
C SER A 76 -5.04 -13.48 -11.54
N ALA A 77 -4.73 -12.22 -11.29
CA ALA A 77 -3.54 -11.81 -10.55
C ALA A 77 -3.58 -12.22 -9.07
N SER A 78 -4.77 -12.39 -8.51
CA SER A 78 -4.99 -12.87 -7.14
C SER A 78 -6.12 -13.90 -7.13
N LEU A 79 -6.01 -14.91 -6.28
CA LEU A 79 -7.09 -15.87 -6.04
C LEU A 79 -8.04 -15.39 -4.95
N GLU A 80 -7.56 -14.58 -4.00
CA GLU A 80 -8.36 -13.98 -2.92
C GLU A 80 -9.15 -12.78 -3.44
N ASN A 81 -8.49 -11.88 -4.19
CA ASN A 81 -9.11 -10.76 -4.87
C ASN A 81 -9.25 -11.09 -6.35
N TYR A 82 -10.23 -11.95 -6.66
CA TYR A 82 -10.41 -12.44 -8.02
C TYR A 82 -10.72 -11.31 -8.99
N SER A 83 -10.18 -11.39 -10.22
CA SER A 83 -10.30 -10.29 -11.17
C SER A 83 -11.70 -10.20 -11.77
N ILE A 84 -12.43 -9.17 -11.35
CA ILE A 84 -13.75 -8.79 -11.82
C ILE A 84 -13.69 -7.37 -12.36
N GLN A 85 -14.21 -7.15 -13.56
CA GLN A 85 -14.22 -5.84 -14.20
C GLN A 85 -15.63 -5.49 -14.66
N TYR A 86 -15.96 -4.19 -14.64
CA TYR A 86 -17.21 -3.67 -15.19
C TYR A 86 -16.92 -2.95 -16.51
N ALA A 87 -17.56 -3.37 -17.58
CA ALA A 87 -17.39 -2.78 -18.89
C ALA A 87 -18.70 -2.17 -19.37
N THR A 88 -18.64 -0.97 -19.97
CA THR A 88 -19.77 -0.23 -20.50
C THR A 88 -19.50 0.24 -21.93
N GLY A 89 -20.56 0.32 -22.74
CA GLY A 89 -20.45 0.71 -24.15
C GLY A 89 -19.72 -0.35 -24.97
N ARG A 90 -19.00 0.10 -26.00
CA ARG A 90 -18.29 -0.82 -26.90
C ARG A 90 -16.96 -1.27 -26.33
N PHE A 91 -16.75 -2.57 -26.30
CA PHE A 91 -15.49 -3.17 -25.86
C PHE A 91 -15.18 -4.46 -26.62
N TRP A 92 -13.92 -4.86 -26.54
CA TRP A 92 -13.44 -6.13 -27.10
C TRP A 92 -13.06 -7.07 -25.96
N ALA A 93 -13.71 -8.23 -25.88
CA ALA A 93 -13.39 -9.27 -24.91
C ALA A 93 -12.56 -10.38 -25.55
N ASN A 94 -11.43 -10.74 -24.94
CA ASN A 94 -10.66 -11.91 -25.33
C ASN A 94 -11.20 -13.20 -24.66
N ASN A 95 -10.55 -14.34 -24.91
CA ASN A 95 -10.94 -15.64 -24.36
C ASN A 95 -10.48 -15.88 -22.91
N HIS A 96 -9.80 -14.91 -22.27
CA HIS A 96 -9.36 -15.00 -20.87
C HIS A 96 -10.36 -14.40 -19.89
N VAL A 97 -11.52 -13.94 -20.36
CA VAL A 97 -12.61 -13.43 -19.52
C VAL A 97 -13.93 -14.08 -19.88
N HIS A 98 -14.75 -14.38 -18.89
CA HIS A 98 -16.18 -14.61 -19.08
C HIS A 98 -16.88 -13.26 -19.16
N VAL A 99 -17.89 -13.16 -20.01
CA VAL A 99 -18.71 -11.96 -20.23
C VAL A 99 -20.12 -12.28 -19.78
N VAL A 100 -20.59 -11.61 -18.72
CA VAL A 100 -21.91 -11.85 -18.14
C VAL A 100 -22.67 -10.54 -17.90
N ARG A 101 -24.00 -10.58 -17.94
CA ARG A 101 -24.83 -9.44 -17.50
C ARG A 101 -26.12 -9.91 -16.88
N GLY A 102 -26.71 -9.06 -16.05
CA GLY A 102 -28.06 -9.25 -15.54
C GLY A 102 -29.09 -9.15 -16.66
N LYS A 103 -30.19 -9.88 -16.50
CA LYS A 103 -31.40 -9.78 -17.29
C LYS A 103 -32.49 -9.06 -16.49
N GLU A 104 -33.77 -9.33 -16.83
CA GLU A 104 -34.93 -8.60 -16.32
C GLU A 104 -35.04 -8.53 -14.78
N VAL A 105 -34.50 -9.51 -14.05
CA VAL A 105 -34.62 -9.60 -12.59
C VAL A 105 -33.32 -9.23 -11.86
N ILE A 106 -32.21 -9.01 -12.57
CA ILE A 106 -30.91 -8.69 -12.00
C ILE A 106 -30.31 -7.44 -12.66
N ASN A 107 -30.03 -6.43 -11.83
CA ASN A 107 -29.25 -5.27 -12.24
C ASN A 107 -27.80 -5.69 -12.49
N THR A 108 -27.23 -5.35 -13.65
CA THR A 108 -25.84 -5.75 -14.02
C THR A 108 -24.80 -5.14 -13.07
N ARG A 109 -25.04 -3.92 -12.57
CA ARG A 109 -24.13 -3.27 -11.63
C ARG A 109 -24.20 -3.91 -10.23
N TYR A 110 -25.39 -4.37 -9.80
CA TYR A 110 -25.56 -5.17 -8.60
C TYR A 110 -24.80 -6.50 -8.72
N LEU A 111 -24.94 -7.18 -9.87
CA LEU A 111 -24.18 -8.40 -10.18
C LEU A 111 -22.67 -8.16 -10.07
N TYR A 112 -22.16 -7.04 -10.59
CA TYR A 112 -20.74 -6.67 -10.46
C TYR A 112 -20.31 -6.57 -8.99
N HIS A 113 -21.01 -5.77 -8.19
CA HIS A 113 -20.67 -5.59 -6.78
C HIS A 113 -20.72 -6.90 -5.99
N TYR A 114 -21.74 -7.72 -6.25
CA TYR A 114 -21.83 -9.04 -5.62
C TYR A 114 -20.64 -9.92 -5.99
N LEU A 115 -20.29 -10.02 -7.26
CA LEU A 115 -19.18 -10.83 -7.72
C LEU A 115 -17.82 -10.38 -7.15
N CYS A 116 -17.65 -9.10 -6.85
CA CYS A 116 -16.43 -8.60 -6.20
C CYS A 116 -16.18 -9.17 -4.79
N ILE A 117 -17.22 -9.69 -4.12
CA ILE A 117 -17.10 -10.28 -2.77
C ILE A 117 -17.20 -11.81 -2.76
N VAL A 118 -17.44 -12.45 -3.90
CA VAL A 118 -17.53 -13.90 -4.02
C VAL A 118 -16.16 -14.55 -3.80
N ASN A 119 -16.09 -15.57 -2.97
CA ASN A 119 -14.92 -16.43 -2.92
C ASN A 119 -14.93 -17.39 -4.11
N PHE A 120 -14.07 -17.14 -5.11
CA PHE A 120 -13.98 -17.96 -6.31
C PHE A 120 -13.19 -19.27 -6.13
N VAL A 121 -12.38 -19.40 -5.08
CA VAL A 121 -11.49 -20.56 -4.86
C VAL A 121 -12.20 -21.90 -5.00
N PRO A 122 -13.42 -22.13 -4.45
CA PRO A 122 -14.14 -23.40 -4.59
C PRO A 122 -14.56 -23.76 -6.02
N PHE A 123 -14.63 -22.78 -6.92
CA PHE A 123 -15.06 -22.93 -8.30
C PHE A 123 -13.88 -23.04 -9.29
N LEU A 124 -12.64 -22.89 -8.81
CA LEU A 124 -11.46 -22.95 -9.65
C LEU A 124 -11.01 -24.39 -9.87
N SER A 125 -10.49 -24.67 -11.05
CA SER A 125 -9.91 -25.96 -11.44
C SER A 125 -8.46 -25.76 -11.92
N GLY A 126 -7.64 -26.83 -11.86
CA GLY A 126 -6.23 -26.82 -12.28
C GLY A 126 -5.27 -26.57 -11.10
N GLY A 127 -4.08 -27.18 -11.14
CA GLY A 127 -3.06 -27.09 -10.09
C GLY A 127 -2.26 -25.79 -10.18
N GLY A 128 -1.25 -25.70 -11.03
CA GLY A 128 -0.34 -24.56 -11.09
C GLY A 128 -0.91 -23.28 -11.74
N ARG A 129 -2.00 -23.38 -12.52
CA ARG A 129 -2.72 -22.25 -13.12
C ARG A 129 -4.21 -22.42 -12.91
N ALA A 130 -4.75 -21.68 -11.96
CA ALA A 130 -6.16 -21.73 -11.62
C ALA A 130 -7.03 -21.22 -12.80
N LYS A 131 -8.11 -21.93 -13.09
CA LYS A 131 -9.04 -21.63 -14.18
C LYS A 131 -10.49 -21.76 -13.72
N LEU A 132 -11.28 -20.72 -13.99
CA LEU A 132 -12.73 -20.73 -13.86
C LEU A 132 -13.33 -21.20 -15.18
N THR A 133 -13.72 -22.46 -15.30
CA THR A 133 -14.38 -22.96 -16.51
C THR A 133 -15.82 -22.48 -16.59
N LYS A 134 -16.44 -22.45 -17.78
CA LYS A 134 -17.87 -22.10 -17.93
C LYS A 134 -18.75 -23.00 -17.09
N GLY A 135 -18.43 -24.30 -16.98
CA GLY A 135 -19.19 -25.26 -16.16
C GLY A 135 -19.15 -24.93 -14.67
N LYS A 136 -18.05 -24.33 -14.16
CA LYS A 136 -17.93 -23.86 -12.79
C LYS A 136 -18.48 -22.45 -12.58
N LEU A 137 -18.41 -21.61 -13.60
CA LEU A 137 -19.02 -20.29 -13.56
C LEU A 137 -20.53 -20.36 -13.30
N VAL A 138 -21.24 -21.29 -13.95
CA VAL A 138 -22.68 -21.45 -13.82
C VAL A 138 -23.13 -21.93 -12.44
N ASP A 139 -22.22 -22.54 -11.67
CA ASP A 139 -22.49 -23.02 -10.31
C ASP A 139 -22.36 -21.92 -9.23
N ILE A 140 -21.85 -20.74 -9.59
CA ILE A 140 -21.67 -19.64 -8.64
C ILE A 140 -23.04 -19.14 -8.16
N PRO A 141 -23.27 -19.13 -6.83
CA PRO A 141 -24.53 -18.67 -6.26
C PRO A 141 -24.74 -17.16 -6.49
N LEU A 142 -25.99 -16.74 -6.61
CA LEU A 142 -26.41 -15.36 -6.79
C LEU A 142 -27.65 -15.08 -5.96
N PRO A 143 -27.65 -14.11 -5.03
CA PRO A 143 -28.81 -13.77 -4.23
C PRO A 143 -29.77 -12.83 -4.98
N ILE A 144 -31.05 -13.13 -4.91
CA ILE A 144 -32.14 -12.29 -5.44
C ILE A 144 -33.01 -11.84 -4.25
N PRO A 145 -32.98 -10.56 -3.86
CA PRO A 145 -33.87 -10.04 -2.82
C PRO A 145 -35.30 -9.95 -3.34
N CYS A 146 -36.30 -10.21 -2.51
CA CYS A 146 -37.73 -10.17 -2.85
C CYS A 146 -38.09 -10.90 -4.16
N PRO A 147 -37.87 -12.21 -4.28
CA PRO A 147 -38.07 -12.95 -5.53
C PRO A 147 -39.51 -12.84 -6.08
N ASP A 148 -40.49 -12.78 -5.20
CA ASP A 148 -41.93 -12.69 -5.56
C ASP A 148 -42.36 -11.30 -6.04
N ASN A 149 -41.47 -10.30 -5.92
CA ASN A 149 -41.78 -8.91 -6.35
C ASN A 149 -40.60 -8.33 -7.12
N PRO A 150 -40.52 -8.52 -8.45
CA PRO A 150 -39.40 -8.05 -9.27
C PRO A 150 -39.15 -6.55 -9.20
N GLU A 151 -40.20 -5.74 -9.10
CA GLU A 151 -40.06 -4.28 -9.01
C GLU A 151 -39.39 -3.87 -7.70
N LYS A 152 -39.84 -4.44 -6.56
CA LYS A 152 -39.19 -4.24 -5.24
C LYS A 152 -37.75 -4.78 -5.23
N SER A 153 -37.55 -5.95 -5.83
CA SER A 153 -36.22 -6.55 -5.97
C SER A 153 -35.24 -5.60 -6.67
N LEU A 154 -35.61 -5.09 -7.85
CA LEU A 154 -34.76 -4.15 -8.60
C LEU A 154 -34.56 -2.84 -7.88
N ALA A 155 -35.55 -2.33 -7.14
CA ALA A 155 -35.42 -1.12 -6.33
C ALA A 155 -34.39 -1.33 -5.19
N ILE A 156 -34.40 -2.48 -4.52
CA ILE A 156 -33.40 -2.82 -3.49
C ILE A 156 -32.01 -2.95 -4.12
N GLN A 157 -31.90 -3.67 -5.24
CA GLN A 157 -30.62 -3.83 -5.96
C GLN A 157 -30.05 -2.46 -6.39
N ALA A 158 -30.90 -1.57 -6.93
CA ALA A 158 -30.50 -0.22 -7.32
C ALA A 158 -30.01 0.62 -6.13
N GLU A 159 -30.64 0.49 -4.96
CA GLU A 159 -30.22 1.21 -3.77
C GLU A 159 -28.90 0.67 -3.20
N ILE A 160 -28.70 -0.65 -3.23
CA ILE A 160 -27.39 -1.27 -2.90
C ILE A 160 -26.31 -0.74 -3.84
N VAL A 161 -26.57 -0.70 -5.15
CA VAL A 161 -25.65 -0.15 -6.15
C VAL A 161 -25.32 1.31 -5.85
N ARG A 162 -26.32 2.14 -5.60
CA ARG A 162 -26.13 3.57 -5.28
C ARG A 162 -25.19 3.77 -4.10
N ILE A 163 -25.35 2.96 -3.03
CA ILE A 163 -24.52 3.05 -1.84
C ILE A 163 -23.08 2.59 -2.14
N LEU A 164 -22.93 1.44 -2.80
CA LEU A 164 -21.60 0.87 -3.07
C LEU A 164 -20.82 1.69 -4.11
N ASP A 165 -21.49 2.24 -5.12
CA ASP A 165 -20.86 3.16 -6.09
C ASP A 165 -20.42 4.46 -5.41
N ALA A 166 -21.21 5.00 -4.46
CA ALA A 166 -20.81 6.18 -3.69
C ALA A 166 -19.55 5.90 -2.84
N PHE A 167 -19.45 4.75 -2.19
CA PHE A 167 -18.23 4.36 -1.46
C PHE A 167 -17.04 4.15 -2.39
N THR A 168 -17.26 3.55 -3.56
CA THR A 168 -16.20 3.34 -4.56
C THR A 168 -15.65 4.69 -5.05
N ALA A 169 -16.54 5.63 -5.39
CA ALA A 169 -16.16 6.99 -5.81
C ALA A 169 -15.40 7.74 -4.71
N MET A 170 -15.91 7.70 -3.46
CA MET A 170 -15.23 8.31 -2.31
C MET A 170 -13.83 7.71 -2.09
N THR A 171 -13.69 6.39 -2.18
CA THR A 171 -12.39 5.71 -2.02
C THR A 171 -11.41 6.13 -3.12
N ALA A 172 -11.89 6.26 -4.36
CA ALA A 172 -11.06 6.72 -5.48
C ALA A 172 -10.61 8.18 -5.28
N GLU A 173 -11.51 9.06 -4.83
CA GLU A 173 -11.20 10.47 -4.53
C GLU A 173 -10.17 10.59 -3.41
N LEU A 174 -10.39 9.90 -2.28
CA LEU A 174 -9.45 9.88 -1.15
C LEU A 174 -8.06 9.34 -1.55
N THR A 175 -8.04 8.30 -2.40
CA THR A 175 -6.78 7.74 -2.92
C THR A 175 -6.07 8.75 -3.82
N ALA A 176 -6.79 9.45 -4.69
CA ALA A 176 -6.24 10.48 -5.56
C ALA A 176 -5.70 11.66 -4.73
N GLU A 177 -6.44 12.12 -3.71
CA GLU A 177 -6.01 13.17 -2.80
C GLU A 177 -4.74 12.75 -2.04
N LEU A 178 -4.71 11.55 -1.46
CA LEU A 178 -3.53 11.03 -0.77
C LEU A 178 -2.30 11.02 -1.69
N ASN A 179 -2.45 10.60 -2.93
CA ASN A 179 -1.36 10.60 -3.91
C ASN A 179 -0.88 12.03 -4.26
N MET A 180 -1.81 12.99 -4.37
CA MET A 180 -1.46 14.40 -4.56
C MET A 180 -0.73 14.97 -3.35
N ARG A 181 -1.20 14.70 -2.13
CA ARG A 181 -0.53 15.12 -0.89
C ARG A 181 0.89 14.57 -0.78
N LYS A 182 1.08 13.29 -1.11
CA LYS A 182 2.43 12.67 -1.15
C LYS A 182 3.36 13.36 -2.16
N LYS A 183 2.86 13.70 -3.37
CA LYS A 183 3.65 14.45 -4.36
C LYS A 183 4.00 15.85 -3.86
N GLN A 184 3.05 16.54 -3.24
CA GLN A 184 3.24 17.87 -2.65
C GLN A 184 4.28 17.83 -1.52
N TYR A 185 4.18 16.86 -0.61
CA TYR A 185 5.18 16.64 0.44
C TYR A 185 6.58 16.44 -0.15
N ASN A 186 6.75 15.53 -1.11
CA ASN A 186 8.05 15.26 -1.72
C ASN A 186 8.62 16.53 -2.37
N TYR A 187 7.78 17.28 -3.09
CA TYR A 187 8.20 18.54 -3.71
C TYR A 187 8.72 19.56 -2.68
N TYR A 188 7.95 19.84 -1.63
CA TYR A 188 8.36 20.79 -0.59
C TYR A 188 9.55 20.29 0.21
N ARG A 189 9.59 19.00 0.54
CA ARG A 189 10.74 18.38 1.20
C ARG A 189 12.01 18.58 0.40
N ASP A 190 11.97 18.28 -0.89
CA ASP A 190 13.14 18.39 -1.76
C ASP A 190 13.57 19.85 -1.93
N GLN A 191 12.62 20.79 -2.00
CA GLN A 191 12.93 22.24 -2.04
C GLN A 191 13.53 22.75 -0.72
N LEU A 192 12.95 22.37 0.41
CA LEU A 192 13.39 22.85 1.74
C LEU A 192 14.71 22.22 2.20
N LEU A 193 15.06 21.05 1.66
CA LEU A 193 16.29 20.32 2.00
C LEU A 193 17.36 20.42 0.90
N SER A 194 17.12 21.16 -0.19
CA SER A 194 18.14 21.42 -1.21
C SER A 194 19.01 22.61 -0.79
N PHE A 195 20.18 22.31 -0.29
CA PHE A 195 21.21 23.31 0.01
C PHE A 195 22.29 23.27 -1.07
N ASP A 196 22.61 24.41 -1.66
CA ASP A 196 23.60 24.50 -2.73
C ASP A 196 25.03 24.44 -2.17
N LEU A 197 25.81 23.45 -2.58
CA LEU A 197 27.23 23.34 -2.25
C LEU A 197 28.08 24.46 -2.90
N SER A 198 27.50 25.21 -3.85
CA SER A 198 28.22 26.19 -4.68
C SER A 198 27.88 27.64 -4.33
N ALA A 199 27.08 27.91 -3.30
CA ALA A 199 26.68 29.28 -2.95
C ALA A 199 27.78 30.04 -2.20
N ASP A 200 28.83 30.38 -2.88
CA ASP A 200 29.73 31.53 -2.54
C ASP A 200 29.02 32.89 -2.69
N GLN A 201 27.67 32.91 -2.69
CA GLN A 201 26.91 34.16 -2.79
C GLN A 201 26.30 34.49 -1.43
N ALA A 202 26.94 35.44 -0.79
CA ALA A 202 26.51 36.17 0.39
C ALA A 202 25.00 36.47 0.40
N GLY A 203 24.26 35.96 1.40
CA GLY A 203 22.92 36.51 1.66
C GLY A 203 21.98 35.70 2.54
N GLU A 204 22.07 34.40 2.62
CA GLU A 204 21.20 33.59 3.49
C GLU A 204 22.05 32.54 4.23
N GLY A 205 22.19 32.71 5.52
CA GLY A 205 22.88 31.99 6.57
C GLY A 205 23.79 30.81 6.17
N ASP A 206 25.06 30.89 6.57
CA ASP A 206 26.07 29.87 6.34
C ASP A 206 25.55 28.48 6.71
N VAL A 207 25.37 27.56 5.73
CA VAL A 207 25.06 26.17 5.98
C VAL A 207 26.33 25.41 6.23
N GLU A 208 26.51 24.91 7.43
CA GLU A 208 27.63 24.02 7.75
C GLU A 208 27.32 22.60 7.26
N TRP A 209 28.30 21.94 6.65
CA TRP A 209 28.22 20.55 6.26
C TRP A 209 28.97 19.70 7.27
N LYS A 210 28.25 18.92 8.06
CA LYS A 210 28.81 18.11 9.16
C LYS A 210 28.61 16.61 8.90
N ARG A 211 29.59 15.82 9.36
CA ARG A 211 29.44 14.36 9.41
C ARG A 211 28.55 13.98 10.60
N LEU A 212 27.84 12.86 10.48
CA LEU A 212 27.00 12.37 11.59
C LEU A 212 27.78 12.17 12.88
N GLU A 213 29.06 11.73 12.81
CA GLU A 213 29.94 11.56 13.98
C GLU A 213 30.33 12.90 14.66
N GLU A 214 30.21 14.03 13.97
CA GLU A 214 30.50 15.35 14.51
C GLU A 214 29.29 15.93 15.27
N ILE A 215 28.09 15.46 14.97
CA ILE A 215 26.85 15.98 15.57
C ILE A 215 26.18 15.02 16.56
N GLY A 216 26.64 13.78 16.65
CA GLY A 216 26.02 12.82 17.56
C GLY A 216 26.85 11.56 17.81
N HIS A 217 26.49 10.87 18.88
CA HIS A 217 27.06 9.58 19.23
C HIS A 217 26.34 8.46 18.46
N ILE A 218 27.12 7.68 17.69
CA ILE A 218 26.59 6.62 16.83
C ILE A 218 26.81 5.25 17.47
N VAL A 219 25.75 4.45 17.50
CA VAL A 219 25.75 3.10 18.07
C VAL A 219 25.07 2.14 17.09
N THR A 220 25.74 1.02 16.78
CA THR A 220 25.08 -0.11 16.11
C THR A 220 24.40 -0.97 17.15
N GLY A 221 23.13 -1.32 16.91
CA GLY A 221 22.36 -2.16 17.80
C GLY A 221 22.92 -3.60 17.93
N ARG A 222 22.32 -4.36 18.83
CA ARG A 222 22.71 -5.75 19.11
C ARG A 222 21.50 -6.58 19.53
N THR A 223 21.42 -7.82 19.06
CA THR A 223 20.39 -8.77 19.47
C THR A 223 20.96 -9.71 20.56
N PRO A 224 20.21 -9.98 21.64
CA PRO A 224 20.56 -11.04 22.58
C PRO A 224 20.68 -12.39 21.89
N LYS A 225 21.45 -13.32 22.47
CA LYS A 225 21.53 -14.68 21.94
C LYS A 225 20.13 -15.32 21.93
N SER A 226 19.78 -15.99 20.84
CA SER A 226 18.45 -16.63 20.67
C SER A 226 18.17 -17.72 21.73
N SER A 227 19.23 -18.32 22.31
CA SER A 227 19.14 -19.30 23.40
C SER A 227 18.86 -18.68 24.77
N ASP A 228 19.06 -17.38 24.92
CA ASP A 228 18.88 -16.65 26.19
C ASP A 228 17.44 -16.17 26.30
N LYS A 229 16.59 -17.01 26.87
CA LYS A 229 15.18 -16.68 27.11
C LYS A 229 14.99 -15.64 28.19
N SER A 230 15.92 -15.53 29.15
CA SER A 230 15.85 -14.58 30.26
C SER A 230 16.07 -13.13 29.80
N ALA A 231 16.71 -12.93 28.63
CA ALA A 231 16.90 -11.61 28.05
C ALA A 231 15.61 -10.95 27.55
N TRP A 232 14.53 -11.71 27.38
CA TRP A 232 13.26 -11.23 26.84
C TRP A 232 12.23 -11.02 27.95
N GLY A 233 11.47 -9.92 27.88
CA GLY A 233 10.48 -9.50 28.89
C GLY A 233 9.71 -8.27 28.42
N ASP A 234 9.29 -7.42 29.38
CA ASP A 234 8.42 -6.27 29.10
C ASP A 234 8.98 -4.93 29.61
N ASP A 235 10.31 -4.85 29.87
CA ASP A 235 10.88 -3.68 30.56
C ASP A 235 11.47 -2.63 29.61
N VAL A 236 12.19 -3.06 28.53
CA VAL A 236 12.89 -2.14 27.61
C VAL A 236 12.55 -2.47 26.15
N ASP A 237 12.22 -1.45 25.37
CA ASP A 237 11.86 -1.60 23.97
C ASP A 237 13.02 -2.20 23.17
N PHE A 238 12.72 -3.24 22.34
CA PHE A 238 13.66 -3.85 21.41
C PHE A 238 13.19 -3.59 19.98
N VAL A 239 13.94 -2.75 19.25
CA VAL A 239 13.53 -2.27 17.93
C VAL A 239 14.22 -3.05 16.81
N THR A 240 13.43 -3.52 15.86
CA THR A 240 13.88 -4.19 14.64
C THR A 240 13.40 -3.45 13.38
N PRO A 241 13.97 -3.69 12.18
CA PRO A 241 13.49 -3.05 10.94
C PRO A 241 12.00 -3.30 10.64
N SER A 242 11.44 -4.43 11.07
CA SER A 242 10.01 -4.75 10.87
C SER A 242 9.06 -3.87 11.70
N ASP A 243 9.54 -3.28 12.77
CA ASP A 243 8.79 -2.34 13.61
C ASP A 243 8.70 -0.95 12.97
N ILE A 244 9.65 -0.62 12.09
CA ILE A 244 9.73 0.69 11.42
C ILE A 244 8.90 0.66 10.14
N LYS A 245 7.74 1.34 10.16
CA LYS A 245 6.84 1.43 8.99
C LYS A 245 7.20 2.61 8.10
N ASN A 246 6.82 2.56 6.83
CA ASN A 246 6.98 3.71 5.92
C ASN A 246 6.09 4.86 6.40
N GLY A 247 6.64 6.07 6.46
CA GLY A 247 5.95 7.27 6.94
C GLY A 247 5.83 7.36 8.46
N MET A 248 6.42 6.44 9.23
CA MET A 248 6.45 6.53 10.69
C MET A 248 7.51 7.54 11.11
N ARG A 249 7.13 8.55 11.90
CA ARG A 249 8.04 9.51 12.50
C ARG A 249 8.58 9.04 13.85
N ASN A 250 7.69 8.60 14.73
CA ASN A 250 8.05 8.15 16.07
C ASN A 250 7.71 6.68 16.28
N ILE A 251 8.63 5.91 16.87
CA ILE A 251 8.36 4.56 17.32
C ILE A 251 8.07 4.56 18.82
N THR A 252 6.86 4.14 19.17
CA THR A 252 6.34 4.17 20.56
C THR A 252 6.15 2.79 21.15
N CYS A 253 5.91 1.77 20.30
CA CYS A 253 5.57 0.43 20.74
C CYS A 253 6.09 -0.60 19.73
N PRO A 254 7.35 -1.04 19.86
CA PRO A 254 7.87 -2.12 19.05
C PRO A 254 7.21 -3.45 19.42
N SER A 255 7.31 -4.43 18.53
CA SER A 255 6.67 -5.75 18.69
C SER A 255 7.28 -6.61 19.79
N ARG A 256 8.50 -6.31 20.24
CA ARG A 256 9.24 -7.08 21.25
C ARG A 256 9.88 -6.16 22.27
N ARG A 257 10.07 -6.70 23.47
CA ARG A 257 10.75 -6.00 24.56
C ARG A 257 11.75 -6.93 25.25
N LEU A 258 12.73 -6.36 25.90
CA LEU A 258 13.73 -7.05 26.73
C LEU A 258 13.33 -6.96 28.20
N SER A 259 13.80 -7.95 28.98
CA SER A 259 13.81 -7.86 30.43
C SER A 259 14.83 -6.83 30.90
N ALA A 260 14.70 -6.36 32.14
CA ALA A 260 15.68 -5.49 32.78
C ALA A 260 17.10 -6.11 32.77
N GLU A 261 17.19 -7.42 33.03
CA GLU A 261 18.45 -8.18 32.98
C GLU A 261 19.04 -8.23 31.58
N GLY A 262 18.20 -8.54 30.55
CA GLY A 262 18.60 -8.55 29.16
C GLY A 262 19.12 -7.20 28.68
N ALA A 263 18.46 -6.12 29.04
CA ALA A 263 18.89 -4.76 28.75
C ALA A 263 20.18 -4.39 29.49
N ALA A 264 20.30 -4.76 30.77
CA ALA A 264 21.50 -4.52 31.59
C ALA A 264 22.73 -5.28 31.08
N SER A 265 22.55 -6.41 30.37
CA SER A 265 23.64 -7.14 29.73
C SER A 265 24.26 -6.42 28.53
N MET A 266 23.58 -5.39 28.00
CA MET A 266 23.97 -4.64 26.81
C MET A 266 24.01 -3.12 27.01
N PRO A 267 24.66 -2.60 28.07
CA PRO A 267 24.56 -1.17 28.44
C PRO A 267 25.11 -0.23 27.35
N LYS A 268 26.08 -0.70 26.56
CA LYS A 268 26.73 0.11 25.49
C LYS A 268 25.87 0.32 24.25
N VAL A 269 24.75 -0.38 24.13
CA VAL A 269 23.84 -0.29 22.98
C VAL A 269 22.42 0.16 23.39
N ARG A 270 22.26 0.60 24.64
CA ARG A 270 21.03 1.27 25.09
C ARG A 270 21.02 2.69 24.55
N ILE A 271 19.95 3.02 23.86
CA ILE A 271 19.76 4.29 23.16
C ILE A 271 18.70 5.09 23.92
N PRO A 272 19.00 6.33 24.35
CA PRO A 272 18.03 7.17 25.06
C PRO A 272 16.90 7.60 24.11
N SER A 273 15.74 7.92 24.70
CA SER A 273 14.60 8.50 23.96
C SER A 273 15.01 9.78 23.22
N GLY A 274 14.35 10.07 22.09
CA GLY A 274 14.65 11.23 21.25
C GLY A 274 15.85 11.05 20.33
N SER A 275 16.39 9.84 20.20
CA SER A 275 17.44 9.49 19.25
C SER A 275 16.85 9.06 17.90
N LEU A 276 17.65 9.12 16.83
CA LEU A 276 17.28 8.64 15.51
C LEU A 276 17.76 7.20 15.31
N LEU A 277 16.89 6.34 14.81
CA LEU A 277 17.17 4.96 14.45
C LEU A 277 17.06 4.81 12.94
N VAL A 278 18.13 4.35 12.29
CA VAL A 278 18.21 4.21 10.82
C VAL A 278 18.50 2.76 10.46
N THR A 279 17.65 2.17 9.62
CA THR A 279 17.90 0.82 9.09
C THR A 279 19.03 0.85 8.08
N CYS A 280 20.07 0.06 8.30
CA CYS A 280 21.30 0.08 7.51
C CYS A 280 21.59 -1.21 6.76
N ILE A 281 20.68 -2.21 6.81
CA ILE A 281 20.85 -3.51 6.15
C ILE A 281 19.53 -3.97 5.53
N GLY A 282 19.59 -4.46 4.29
CA GLY A 282 18.50 -5.19 3.64
C GLY A 282 17.50 -4.34 2.90
N ALA A 283 16.34 -4.93 2.56
CA ALA A 283 15.30 -4.31 1.74
C ALA A 283 14.70 -3.03 2.34
N ASP A 284 14.69 -2.94 3.66
CA ASP A 284 14.15 -1.81 4.43
C ASP A 284 15.16 -0.69 4.69
N MET A 285 16.33 -0.76 4.06
CA MET A 285 17.42 0.17 4.26
C MET A 285 17.00 1.64 4.08
N GLY A 286 17.53 2.50 4.95
CA GLY A 286 17.29 3.95 4.96
C GLY A 286 15.97 4.38 5.60
N LYS A 287 15.15 3.45 6.17
CA LYS A 287 14.04 3.87 7.01
C LYS A 287 14.59 4.52 8.29
N THR A 288 14.03 5.66 8.64
CA THR A 288 14.42 6.47 9.79
C THR A 288 13.24 6.71 10.71
N VAL A 289 13.44 6.59 12.02
CA VAL A 289 12.44 6.95 13.05
C VAL A 289 13.12 7.58 14.26
N ILE A 290 12.34 8.31 15.06
CA ILE A 290 12.74 8.81 16.38
C ILE A 290 12.18 7.83 17.42
N ASN A 291 13.00 7.32 18.35
CA ASN A 291 12.48 6.50 19.45
C ASN A 291 11.83 7.37 20.54
N ALA A 292 10.60 7.01 20.90
CA ALA A 292 9.88 7.72 21.95
C ALA A 292 10.36 7.32 23.37
N ASN A 293 10.84 6.10 23.52
CA ASN A 293 11.33 5.53 24.78
C ASN A 293 12.78 5.09 24.64
N ASP A 294 13.49 4.92 25.76
CA ASP A 294 14.77 4.23 25.76
C ASP A 294 14.61 2.85 25.12
N CYS A 295 15.52 2.50 24.22
CA CYS A 295 15.43 1.24 23.49
C CYS A 295 16.80 0.59 23.24
N ILE A 296 16.75 -0.66 22.83
CA ILE A 296 17.90 -1.37 22.25
C ILE A 296 17.52 -1.78 20.85
N PRO A 297 18.15 -1.24 19.80
CA PRO A 297 17.91 -1.69 18.42
C PRO A 297 18.68 -2.98 18.11
N ASN A 298 18.22 -3.71 17.09
CA ASN A 298 18.98 -4.85 16.58
C ASN A 298 20.19 -4.39 15.76
N GLN A 299 21.06 -5.33 15.38
CA GLN A 299 22.29 -5.07 14.63
C GLN A 299 22.12 -4.54 13.21
N GLN A 300 20.89 -4.50 12.68
CA GLN A 300 20.57 -3.93 11.35
C GLN A 300 20.30 -2.43 11.42
N ILE A 301 20.28 -1.86 12.61
CA ILE A 301 19.99 -0.45 12.87
C ILE A 301 21.23 0.24 13.43
N ASN A 302 21.61 1.37 12.83
CA ASN A 302 22.48 2.36 13.45
C ASN A 302 21.64 3.44 14.09
N ALA A 303 21.95 3.77 15.34
CA ALA A 303 21.30 4.85 16.07
C ALA A 303 22.25 6.04 16.19
N ILE A 304 21.70 7.25 16.15
CA ILE A 304 22.42 8.48 16.47
C ILE A 304 21.69 9.23 17.58
N THR A 305 22.40 9.46 18.68
CA THR A 305 21.97 10.35 19.77
C THR A 305 22.70 11.67 19.60
N LEU A 306 21.99 12.76 19.38
CA LEU A 306 22.59 14.08 19.16
C LEU A 306 23.35 14.53 20.41
N THR A 307 24.53 15.11 20.18
CA THR A 307 25.41 15.72 21.18
C THR A 307 25.73 17.18 20.85
N ASP A 308 25.38 17.64 19.64
CA ASP A 308 25.47 19.03 19.22
C ASP A 308 24.11 19.69 19.43
N ASP A 309 24.03 20.64 20.38
CA ASP A 309 22.81 21.38 20.72
C ASP A 309 22.31 22.29 19.58
N ASN A 310 23.16 22.52 18.57
CA ASN A 310 22.77 23.29 17.39
C ASN A 310 22.06 22.44 16.33
N VAL A 311 21.84 21.14 16.55
CA VAL A 311 21.14 20.25 15.63
C VAL A 311 19.82 19.80 16.20
N GLN A 312 18.74 20.07 15.48
CA GLN A 312 17.38 19.70 15.85
C GLN A 312 17.03 18.29 15.34
N VAL A 313 16.56 17.42 16.24
CA VAL A 313 16.32 16.01 15.91
C VAL A 313 15.26 15.78 14.82
N GLY A 314 14.17 16.58 14.84
CA GLY A 314 13.11 16.49 13.82
C GLY A 314 13.60 16.95 12.45
N TYR A 315 14.47 17.96 12.39
CA TYR A 315 15.12 18.37 11.16
C TYR A 315 16.00 17.25 10.59
N LEU A 316 16.88 16.67 11.42
CA LEU A 316 17.75 15.59 11.01
C LEU A 316 16.95 14.33 10.59
N PHE A 317 15.79 14.07 11.22
CA PHE A 317 14.86 13.04 10.79
C PHE A 317 14.42 13.25 9.34
N HIS A 318 14.02 14.45 8.97
CA HIS A 318 13.61 14.77 7.59
C HIS A 318 14.75 14.66 6.60
N VAL A 319 15.96 15.14 6.97
CA VAL A 319 17.18 15.03 6.15
C VAL A 319 17.49 13.56 5.86
N LEU A 320 17.59 12.71 6.89
CA LEU A 320 17.92 11.29 6.72
C LEU A 320 16.82 10.53 5.98
N THR A 321 15.55 10.90 6.19
CA THR A 321 14.42 10.32 5.44
C THR A 321 14.50 10.69 3.95
N ALA A 322 14.86 11.92 3.62
CA ALA A 322 15.06 12.36 2.25
C ALA A 322 16.25 11.65 1.58
N MET A 323 17.30 11.36 2.36
CA MET A 323 18.50 10.66 1.87
C MET A 323 18.31 9.16 1.66
N ARG A 324 17.14 8.58 1.94
CA ARG A 324 16.91 7.12 1.89
C ARG A 324 17.41 6.45 0.62
N GLU A 325 17.10 7.02 -0.55
CA GLU A 325 17.54 6.46 -1.84
C GLU A 325 19.06 6.58 -2.05
N ALA A 326 19.68 7.65 -1.56
CA ALA A 326 21.14 7.82 -1.60
C ALA A 326 21.83 6.81 -0.68
N LEU A 327 21.30 6.60 0.54
CA LEU A 327 21.79 5.60 1.48
C LEU A 327 21.71 4.19 0.88
N ARG A 328 20.59 3.86 0.25
CA ARG A 328 20.39 2.57 -0.40
C ARG A 328 21.41 2.33 -1.52
N ARG A 329 21.59 3.30 -2.43
CA ARG A 329 22.59 3.22 -3.50
C ARG A 329 24.02 3.05 -2.95
N GLN A 330 24.36 3.79 -1.89
CA GLN A 330 25.66 3.65 -1.23
C GLN A 330 25.85 2.21 -0.68
N GLY A 331 24.83 1.63 -0.04
CA GLY A 331 24.88 0.27 0.46
C GLY A 331 24.99 -0.80 -0.63
N GLU A 332 24.41 -0.56 -1.81
CA GLU A 332 24.50 -1.46 -2.98
C GLU A 332 25.91 -1.48 -3.60
N LEU A 333 26.66 -0.37 -3.50
CA LEU A 333 28.04 -0.27 -4.01
C LEU A 333 29.02 -1.18 -3.24
N GLY A 334 28.67 -1.66 -2.05
CA GLY A 334 29.50 -2.58 -1.24
C GLY A 334 29.65 -3.99 -1.81
N GLY A 335 28.98 -4.34 -2.93
CA GLY A 335 29.18 -5.59 -3.68
C GLY A 335 28.61 -6.86 -3.03
N GLY A 336 27.83 -6.73 -1.94
CA GLY A 336 27.15 -7.85 -1.28
C GLY A 336 25.79 -8.18 -1.91
N THR A 337 25.25 -9.36 -1.61
CA THR A 337 23.89 -9.78 -2.03
C THR A 337 22.78 -8.94 -1.38
N MET A 338 23.09 -8.22 -0.31
CA MET A 338 22.16 -7.31 0.38
C MET A 338 22.84 -5.97 0.61
N PRO A 339 22.15 -4.84 0.38
CA PRO A 339 22.70 -3.52 0.67
C PRO A 339 23.03 -3.38 2.16
N LEU A 340 24.21 -2.81 2.44
CA LEU A 340 24.74 -2.65 3.80
C LEU A 340 25.51 -1.34 3.93
N ILE A 341 25.20 -0.54 4.94
CA ILE A 341 26.06 0.53 5.44
C ILE A 341 26.51 0.18 6.85
N ASN A 342 27.80 -0.08 7.03
CA ASN A 342 28.37 -0.32 8.35
C ASN A 342 28.46 0.97 9.17
N LYS A 343 28.75 0.84 10.48
CA LYS A 343 28.83 2.01 11.40
C LYS A 343 29.84 3.06 10.92
N SER A 344 31.02 2.64 10.42
CA SER A 344 32.06 3.58 9.97
C SER A 344 31.63 4.40 8.76
N ASP A 345 30.92 3.79 7.82
CA ASP A 345 30.42 4.50 6.63
C ASP A 345 29.22 5.37 6.98
N PHE A 346 28.34 4.89 7.88
CA PHE A 346 27.23 5.66 8.40
C PHE A 346 27.69 6.92 9.15
N SER A 347 28.75 6.81 9.96
CA SER A 347 29.29 7.94 10.74
C SER A 347 29.87 9.07 9.85
N LYS A 348 30.29 8.74 8.63
CA LYS A 348 30.89 9.69 7.66
C LYS A 348 29.85 10.35 6.74
N ILE A 349 28.57 9.97 6.83
CA ILE A 349 27.52 10.60 6.05
C ILE A 349 27.49 12.09 6.40
N VAL A 350 27.57 12.93 5.36
CA VAL A 350 27.57 14.38 5.49
C VAL A 350 26.13 14.91 5.33
N VAL A 351 25.73 15.76 6.25
CA VAL A 351 24.39 16.38 6.28
C VAL A 351 24.50 17.91 6.34
N PRO A 352 23.58 18.67 5.73
CA PRO A 352 23.54 20.11 5.87
C PRO A 352 23.00 20.50 7.25
N VAL A 353 23.63 21.49 7.88
CA VAL A 353 23.25 22.04 9.18
C VAL A 353 23.11 23.57 9.04
N PRO A 354 21.94 24.07 8.61
CA PRO A 354 21.66 25.50 8.59
C PRO A 354 21.46 26.02 10.02
N SER A 355 21.19 27.32 10.17
CA SER A 355 20.88 27.91 11.47
C SER A 355 19.79 27.12 12.20
N TYR A 356 19.84 27.08 13.54
CA TYR A 356 18.84 26.36 14.36
C TYR A 356 17.40 26.86 14.11
N GLU A 357 17.24 28.17 13.81
CA GLU A 357 15.95 28.75 13.45
C GLU A 357 15.43 28.18 12.11
N GLU A 358 16.28 28.06 11.10
CA GLU A 358 15.92 27.51 9.82
C GLU A 358 15.61 26.02 9.92
N GLN A 359 16.36 25.25 10.70
CA GLN A 359 16.05 23.84 11.00
C GLN A 359 14.66 23.68 11.62
N ASN A 360 14.30 24.52 12.60
CA ASN A 360 12.98 24.51 13.22
C ASN A 360 11.88 24.90 12.23
N ARG A 361 12.13 25.88 11.37
CA ARG A 361 11.19 26.29 10.31
C ARG A 361 10.91 25.12 9.36
N ILE A 362 11.96 24.47 8.86
CA ILE A 362 11.87 23.33 7.95
C ILE A 362 11.12 22.16 8.61
N ALA A 363 11.54 21.77 9.82
CA ALA A 363 10.90 20.68 10.57
C ALA A 363 9.41 20.96 10.80
N THR A 364 9.06 22.20 11.24
CA THR A 364 7.67 22.59 11.48
C THR A 364 6.80 22.53 10.22
N ILE A 365 7.36 22.88 9.06
CA ILE A 365 6.63 22.80 7.79
C ILE A 365 6.41 21.34 7.40
N LEU A 366 7.47 20.50 7.45
CA LEU A 366 7.40 19.11 7.03
C LEU A 366 6.55 18.26 7.98
N ASP A 367 6.60 18.52 9.29
CA ASP A 367 5.79 17.83 10.31
C ASP A 367 4.28 18.02 10.09
N LYS A 368 3.84 19.08 9.42
CA LYS A 368 2.40 19.29 9.08
C LYS A 368 1.88 18.30 8.04
N PHE A 369 2.74 17.64 7.30
CA PHE A 369 2.35 16.60 6.33
C PHE A 369 2.29 15.21 6.96
N ASP A 370 2.90 15.01 8.13
CA ASP A 370 2.91 13.75 8.87
C ASP A 370 1.72 13.64 9.87
N ALA A 371 0.97 14.72 10.06
CA ALA A 371 -0.23 14.81 10.90
C ALA A 371 -1.50 14.52 10.08
#